data_f46a0a6fea9b94caa901e38e5f3be1e9
#
_entry.id   f46a0a6fea9b94caa901e38e5f3be1e9
#
_cell.length_a   1.000
_cell.length_b   1.000
_cell.length_c   1.000
_cell.angle_alpha   90.00
_cell.angle_beta   90.00
_cell.angle_gamma   90.00
#
_symmetry.space_group_name_H-M   'P 1'
#
loop_
_entity.id
_entity.type
_entity.pdbx_description
1 polymer ?
#
loop_
_entity_poly.entity_id
_entity_poly.type
_entity_poly.pdbx_seq_one_letter_code
_entity_poly.pdbx_strand_id
1 'polypeptide(L)'
;SGEVKDVLLLDVTPLSLGIETLGGVMTRLIESNTTIPTRKSETFSTASDNQPSVEIHILQGERPMASGNKSLGRFHLDGIPPAQRGIPQIEVTFDIDANGILHVSAKDKGTGKSQQIRIEASSGLTDAEIKRMKEEAEANADADRKAKEEIEKINQADSLIFQTERQLKEYGDKLPADKKEPIEQALNKLRDAHKNRDIAGIDAAMAELNNVWQAASEEIYKATQQQGQPGAGPQDQPGPEPGKSPDQEVTDVDFEEVK
;
A
#
# COMPACT_ATOMS: atom_id res chain seq x y z
N SER A 1 -34.83 24.41 35.49
CA SER A 1 -34.86 23.50 34.33
C SER A 1 -33.43 23.24 33.88
N GLY A 2 -32.89 22.09 34.33
CA GLY A 2 -31.59 21.63 33.89
C GLY A 2 -31.73 20.97 32.55
N GLU A 3 -31.05 21.50 31.55
CA GLU A 3 -30.76 20.78 30.31
C GLU A 3 -29.87 19.59 30.67
N VAL A 4 -30.44 18.40 30.64
CA VAL A 4 -29.66 17.16 30.60
C VAL A 4 -29.03 17.12 29.19
N LYS A 5 -27.75 17.51 29.08
CA LYS A 5 -26.99 17.24 27.89
C LYS A 5 -26.87 15.73 27.81
N ASP A 6 -27.54 15.11 26.86
CA ASP A 6 -27.35 13.70 26.53
C ASP A 6 -25.88 13.49 26.18
N VAL A 7 -25.12 12.93 27.11
CA VAL A 7 -23.75 12.51 26.87
C VAL A 7 -23.84 11.19 26.11
N LEU A 8 -23.66 11.26 24.79
CA LEU A 8 -23.55 10.07 23.97
C LEU A 8 -22.19 9.42 24.24
N LEU A 9 -22.20 8.30 24.97
CA LEU A 9 -21.00 7.48 25.17
C LEU A 9 -20.78 6.65 23.90
N LEU A 10 -19.71 6.94 23.18
CA LEU A 10 -19.31 6.17 21.99
C LEU A 10 -18.12 5.29 22.36
N ASP A 11 -18.22 3.98 22.12
CA ASP A 11 -17.09 3.09 22.18
C ASP A 11 -16.17 3.32 20.97
N VAL A 12 -14.89 3.48 21.25
CA VAL A 12 -13.87 3.73 20.22
C VAL A 12 -12.68 2.79 20.39
N THR A 13 -11.93 2.59 19.30
CA THR A 13 -10.65 1.89 19.36
C THR A 13 -9.62 2.74 20.11
N PRO A 14 -8.96 2.22 21.16
CA PRO A 14 -8.02 3.01 21.95
C PRO A 14 -6.70 3.27 21.22
N LEU A 15 -6.29 2.34 20.35
CA LEU A 15 -5.07 2.35 19.53
C LEU A 15 -5.38 1.92 18.09
N SER A 16 -4.54 2.35 17.16
CA SER A 16 -4.63 1.94 15.76
C SER A 16 -4.38 0.44 15.59
N LEU A 17 -5.06 -0.15 14.62
CA LEU A 17 -4.98 -1.56 14.24
C LEU A 17 -4.54 -1.69 12.79
N GLY A 18 -3.65 -2.62 12.52
CA GLY A 18 -3.12 -2.82 11.18
C GLY A 18 -2.37 -4.13 11.04
N ILE A 19 -1.65 -4.26 9.95
CA ILE A 19 -0.81 -5.41 9.65
C ILE A 19 0.63 -5.00 9.37
N GLU A 20 1.55 -5.92 9.58
CA GLU A 20 2.93 -5.79 9.12
C GLU A 20 3.00 -5.98 7.61
N THR A 21 3.66 -5.06 6.93
CA THR A 21 3.91 -5.09 5.49
C THR A 21 5.40 -5.09 5.19
N LEU A 22 5.75 -5.12 3.90
CA LEU A 22 7.12 -5.26 3.42
C LEU A 22 8.10 -4.28 4.10
N GLY A 23 9.18 -4.84 4.66
CA GLY A 23 10.19 -4.07 5.38
C GLY A 23 9.90 -3.86 6.87
N GLY A 24 8.87 -4.53 7.43
CA GLY A 24 8.51 -4.43 8.85
C GLY A 24 7.77 -3.13 9.20
N VAL A 25 7.09 -2.54 8.22
CA VAL A 25 6.24 -1.36 8.41
C VAL A 25 4.86 -1.78 8.86
N MET A 26 4.25 -1.04 9.79
CA MET A 26 2.85 -1.20 10.14
C MET A 26 1.97 -0.38 9.18
N THR A 27 1.16 -1.05 8.40
CA THR A 27 0.09 -0.43 7.59
C THR A 27 -1.20 -0.46 8.41
N ARG A 28 -1.73 0.71 8.74
CA ARG A 28 -2.94 0.87 9.55
C ARG A 28 -4.19 0.71 8.68
N LEU A 29 -5.14 -0.11 9.12
CA LEU A 29 -6.46 -0.25 8.52
C LEU A 29 -7.52 0.51 9.32
N ILE A 30 -7.40 0.49 10.65
CA ILE A 30 -8.31 1.22 11.55
C ILE A 30 -7.46 2.13 12.43
N GLU A 31 -7.72 3.43 12.35
CA GLU A 31 -7.03 4.43 13.17
C GLU A 31 -7.56 4.41 14.61
N SER A 32 -6.72 4.86 15.56
CA SER A 32 -7.16 5.09 16.95
C SER A 32 -8.35 6.07 16.99
N ASN A 33 -9.15 5.96 18.05
CA ASN A 33 -10.37 6.74 18.25
C ASN A 33 -11.44 6.56 17.17
N THR A 34 -11.41 5.47 16.41
CA THR A 34 -12.48 5.09 15.47
C THR A 34 -13.64 4.49 16.26
N THR A 35 -14.85 5.01 16.03
CA THR A 35 -16.08 4.52 16.65
C THR A 35 -16.36 3.07 16.20
N ILE A 36 -16.75 2.21 17.12
CA ILE A 36 -17.18 0.84 16.84
C ILE A 36 -18.70 0.70 16.94
N PRO A 37 -19.33 -0.21 16.17
CA PRO A 37 -18.70 -1.16 15.23
C PRO A 37 -18.14 -0.50 13.97
N THR A 38 -17.08 -1.09 13.41
CA THR A 38 -16.43 -0.59 12.19
C THR A 38 -15.84 -1.70 11.34
N ARG A 39 -15.82 -1.50 10.02
CA ARG A 39 -15.21 -2.43 9.07
C ARG A 39 -14.36 -1.68 8.05
N LYS A 40 -13.13 -2.17 7.83
CA LYS A 40 -12.20 -1.63 6.86
C LYS A 40 -11.53 -2.77 6.08
N SER A 41 -11.35 -2.57 4.79
CA SER A 41 -10.67 -3.52 3.91
C SER A 41 -9.64 -2.82 3.06
N GLU A 42 -8.52 -3.50 2.82
CA GLU A 42 -7.45 -3.03 1.96
C GLU A 42 -6.87 -4.21 1.17
N THR A 43 -6.43 -3.95 -0.08
CA THR A 43 -5.87 -4.98 -0.94
C THR A 43 -4.35 -4.89 -0.95
N PHE A 44 -3.72 -6.00 -0.60
CA PHE A 44 -2.28 -6.21 -0.59
C PHE A 44 -1.87 -7.20 -1.68
N SER A 45 -0.57 -7.42 -1.83
CA SER A 45 -0.03 -8.37 -2.79
C SER A 45 1.15 -9.16 -2.21
N THR A 46 1.70 -10.07 -3.01
CA THR A 46 2.90 -10.84 -2.66
C THR A 46 4.16 -10.00 -2.82
N ALA A 47 5.15 -10.26 -1.97
CA ALA A 47 6.46 -9.59 -1.97
C ALA A 47 7.50 -10.30 -2.84
N SER A 48 7.26 -11.57 -3.18
CA SER A 48 8.18 -12.42 -3.96
C SER A 48 7.46 -13.13 -5.09
N ASP A 49 8.21 -13.45 -6.15
CA ASP A 49 7.69 -14.25 -7.27
C ASP A 49 7.31 -15.65 -6.81
N ASN A 50 6.20 -16.17 -7.34
CA ASN A 50 5.68 -17.51 -7.04
C ASN A 50 5.49 -17.79 -5.54
N GLN A 51 5.19 -16.77 -4.76
CA GLN A 51 4.94 -16.88 -3.33
C GLN A 51 3.63 -17.66 -3.07
N PRO A 52 3.67 -18.86 -2.46
CA PRO A 52 2.50 -19.74 -2.35
C PRO A 52 1.58 -19.38 -1.18
N SER A 53 2.07 -18.57 -0.24
CA SER A 53 1.32 -18.15 0.94
C SER A 53 1.71 -16.75 1.39
N VAL A 54 0.80 -16.08 2.14
CA VAL A 54 1.08 -14.81 2.82
C VAL A 54 0.79 -14.96 4.30
N GLU A 55 1.69 -14.43 5.14
CA GLU A 55 1.46 -14.29 6.57
C GLU A 55 0.78 -12.94 6.84
N ILE A 56 -0.31 -12.98 7.58
CA ILE A 56 -1.00 -11.79 8.09
C ILE A 56 -0.63 -11.65 9.57
N HIS A 57 0.23 -10.68 9.88
CA HIS A 57 0.64 -10.34 11.23
C HIS A 57 -0.12 -9.11 11.70
N ILE A 58 -1.02 -9.29 12.66
CA ILE A 58 -1.94 -8.26 13.16
C ILE A 58 -1.30 -7.52 14.32
N LEU A 59 -1.31 -6.20 14.22
CA LEU A 59 -0.62 -5.28 15.12
C LEU A 59 -1.59 -4.26 15.72
N GLN A 60 -1.29 -3.84 16.94
CA GLN A 60 -1.98 -2.75 17.64
C GLN A 60 -0.96 -1.77 18.20
N GLY A 61 -1.14 -0.48 17.92
CA GLY A 61 -0.25 0.57 18.42
C GLY A 61 -0.14 1.76 17.47
N GLU A 62 0.72 2.71 17.84
CA GLU A 62 0.86 3.97 17.11
C GLU A 62 2.22 4.13 16.43
N ARG A 63 3.13 3.17 16.58
CA ARG A 63 4.46 3.26 15.95
C ARG A 63 4.43 2.85 14.49
N PRO A 64 5.17 3.54 13.61
CA PRO A 64 5.25 3.19 12.18
C PRO A 64 5.87 1.83 11.89
N MET A 65 6.79 1.37 12.76
CA MET A 65 7.45 0.08 12.60
C MET A 65 6.73 -1.01 13.37
N ALA A 66 6.56 -2.19 12.76
CA ALA A 66 5.87 -3.33 13.36
C ALA A 66 6.44 -3.73 14.73
N SER A 67 7.78 -3.69 14.88
CA SER A 67 8.48 -4.05 16.11
C SER A 67 8.16 -3.16 17.31
N GLY A 68 7.65 -1.96 17.06
CA GLY A 68 7.25 -1.01 18.10
C GLY A 68 5.80 -1.18 18.57
N ASN A 69 5.04 -2.11 18.00
CA ASN A 69 3.63 -2.32 18.27
C ASN A 69 3.36 -3.68 18.92
N LYS A 70 2.19 -3.82 19.54
CA LYS A 70 1.75 -5.07 20.14
C LYS A 70 1.26 -6.04 19.07
N SER A 71 1.80 -7.26 19.03
CA SER A 71 1.27 -8.35 18.21
C SER A 71 -0.02 -8.88 18.82
N LEU A 72 -1.10 -8.90 18.05
CA LEU A 72 -2.39 -9.46 18.44
C LEU A 72 -2.56 -10.90 17.95
N GLY A 73 -1.90 -11.27 16.87
CA GLY A 73 -1.96 -12.62 16.31
C GLY A 73 -1.35 -12.68 14.92
N ARG A 74 -1.24 -13.91 14.42
CA ARG A 74 -0.75 -14.23 13.08
C ARG A 74 -1.55 -15.38 12.49
N PHE A 75 -1.76 -15.33 11.18
CA PHE A 75 -2.29 -16.47 10.43
C PHE A 75 -1.76 -16.44 9.00
N HIS A 76 -1.89 -17.56 8.30
CA HIS A 76 -1.42 -17.70 6.93
C HIS A 76 -2.60 -17.92 5.98
N LEU A 77 -2.54 -17.29 4.82
CA LEU A 77 -3.38 -17.62 3.68
C LEU A 77 -2.53 -18.39 2.68
N ASP A 78 -2.82 -19.68 2.54
CA ASP A 78 -2.08 -20.62 1.70
C ASP A 78 -2.77 -20.86 0.35
N GLY A 79 -2.00 -21.42 -0.60
CA GLY A 79 -2.52 -21.87 -1.88
C GLY A 79 -2.79 -20.74 -2.85
N ILE A 80 -1.96 -19.70 -2.80
CA ILE A 80 -1.88 -18.66 -3.82
C ILE A 80 -1.20 -19.27 -5.05
N PRO A 81 -1.82 -19.18 -6.25
CA PRO A 81 -1.21 -19.69 -7.46
C PRO A 81 0.11 -19.01 -7.80
N PRO A 82 1.06 -19.73 -8.44
CA PRO A 82 2.30 -19.12 -8.91
C PRO A 82 2.03 -17.91 -9.80
N ALA A 83 2.57 -16.77 -9.42
CA ALA A 83 2.48 -15.52 -10.17
C ALA A 83 3.68 -14.63 -9.85
N GLN A 84 3.94 -13.64 -10.69
CA GLN A 84 4.92 -12.62 -10.35
C GLN A 84 4.46 -11.82 -9.11
N ARG A 85 5.42 -11.36 -8.30
CA ARG A 85 5.13 -10.49 -7.16
C ARG A 85 4.31 -9.27 -7.59
N GLY A 86 3.41 -8.84 -6.74
CA GLY A 86 2.53 -7.72 -7.03
C GLY A 86 1.28 -8.06 -7.87
N ILE A 87 1.20 -9.27 -8.47
CA ILE A 87 0.03 -9.70 -9.26
C ILE A 87 -1.10 -10.26 -8.40
N PRO A 88 -0.87 -11.18 -7.44
CA PRO A 88 -1.93 -11.66 -6.57
C PRO A 88 -2.58 -10.51 -5.78
N GLN A 89 -3.89 -10.55 -5.64
CA GLN A 89 -4.66 -9.55 -4.88
C GLN A 89 -5.24 -10.20 -3.64
N ILE A 90 -4.69 -9.82 -2.48
CA ILE A 90 -5.10 -10.32 -1.17
C ILE A 90 -5.87 -9.23 -0.45
N GLU A 91 -7.18 -9.39 -0.35
CA GLU A 91 -8.03 -8.48 0.41
C GLU A 91 -7.97 -8.85 1.89
N VAL A 92 -7.47 -7.93 2.71
CA VAL A 92 -7.47 -8.04 4.17
C VAL A 92 -8.57 -7.16 4.73
N THR A 93 -9.45 -7.75 5.54
CA THR A 93 -10.58 -7.06 6.16
C THR A 93 -10.45 -7.14 7.67
N PHE A 94 -10.55 -5.97 8.31
CA PHE A 94 -10.70 -5.80 9.75
C PHE A 94 -12.16 -5.43 10.04
N ASP A 95 -12.83 -6.24 10.85
CA ASP A 95 -14.23 -6.06 11.23
C ASP A 95 -14.35 -6.12 12.76
N ILE A 96 -14.65 -4.99 13.40
CA ILE A 96 -14.85 -4.88 14.85
C ILE A 96 -16.35 -4.80 15.10
N ASP A 97 -16.89 -5.73 15.85
CA ASP A 97 -18.29 -5.73 16.23
C ASP A 97 -18.59 -4.76 17.40
N ALA A 98 -19.86 -4.63 17.74
CA ALA A 98 -20.33 -3.76 18.82
C ALA A 98 -19.81 -4.18 20.23
N ASN A 99 -19.31 -5.42 20.37
CA ASN A 99 -18.72 -5.92 21.61
C ASN A 99 -17.19 -5.72 21.66
N GLY A 100 -16.60 -5.08 20.65
CA GLY A 100 -15.16 -4.87 20.55
C GLY A 100 -14.37 -6.10 20.12
N ILE A 101 -15.02 -7.10 19.51
CA ILE A 101 -14.35 -8.29 18.99
C ILE A 101 -13.88 -7.98 17.55
N LEU A 102 -12.58 -8.17 17.31
CA LEU A 102 -11.96 -7.99 16.01
C LEU A 102 -11.93 -9.31 15.25
N HIS A 103 -12.53 -9.32 14.08
CA HIS A 103 -12.41 -10.37 13.08
C HIS A 103 -11.47 -9.89 11.97
N VAL A 104 -10.39 -10.61 11.73
CA VAL A 104 -9.47 -10.32 10.62
C VAL A 104 -9.55 -11.46 9.64
N SER A 105 -9.84 -11.14 8.39
CA SER A 105 -9.87 -12.10 7.29
C SER A 105 -8.93 -11.67 6.18
N ALA A 106 -8.33 -12.64 5.49
CA ALA A 106 -7.58 -12.45 4.26
C ALA A 106 -8.18 -13.33 3.18
N LYS A 107 -8.42 -12.77 1.99
CA LYS A 107 -9.01 -13.45 0.85
C LYS A 107 -8.19 -13.21 -0.40
N ASP A 108 -7.75 -14.27 -1.06
CA ASP A 108 -7.22 -14.19 -2.40
C ASP A 108 -8.38 -13.97 -3.39
N LYS A 109 -8.41 -12.81 -4.03
CA LYS A 109 -9.48 -12.42 -4.97
C LYS A 109 -9.46 -13.26 -6.24
N GLY A 110 -8.31 -13.83 -6.61
CA GLY A 110 -8.16 -14.68 -7.79
C GLY A 110 -8.76 -16.07 -7.60
N THR A 111 -8.51 -16.71 -6.46
CA THR A 111 -8.98 -18.09 -6.16
C THR A 111 -10.23 -18.14 -5.31
N GLY A 112 -10.54 -17.06 -4.61
CA GLY A 112 -11.62 -17.02 -3.63
C GLY A 112 -11.26 -17.68 -2.30
N LYS A 113 -10.07 -18.26 -2.14
CA LYS A 113 -9.61 -18.84 -0.86
C LYS A 113 -9.52 -17.75 0.21
N SER A 114 -9.93 -18.10 1.42
CA SER A 114 -9.89 -17.18 2.55
C SER A 114 -9.51 -17.90 3.84
N GLN A 115 -8.90 -17.12 4.75
CA GLN A 115 -8.62 -17.51 6.14
C GLN A 115 -9.01 -16.36 7.05
N GLN A 116 -9.29 -16.66 8.31
CA GLN A 116 -9.68 -15.65 9.28
C GLN A 116 -9.24 -16.03 10.70
N ILE A 117 -9.10 -15.00 11.53
CA ILE A 117 -8.86 -15.14 12.96
C ILE A 117 -9.81 -14.20 13.72
N ARG A 118 -10.19 -14.62 14.94
CA ARG A 118 -10.98 -13.81 15.86
C ARG A 118 -10.09 -13.40 17.03
N ILE A 119 -10.09 -12.12 17.36
CA ILE A 119 -9.26 -11.52 18.42
C ILE A 119 -10.14 -10.60 19.26
N GLU A 120 -9.96 -10.64 20.56
CA GLU A 120 -10.56 -9.62 21.44
C GLU A 120 -9.67 -8.37 21.41
N ALA A 121 -10.08 -7.34 20.66
CA ALA A 121 -9.27 -6.15 20.39
C ALA A 121 -8.93 -5.33 21.65
N SER A 122 -9.73 -5.48 22.72
CA SER A 122 -9.52 -4.81 24.01
C SER A 122 -8.91 -5.72 25.08
N SER A 123 -8.71 -7.02 24.78
CA SER A 123 -8.26 -7.98 25.78
C SER A 123 -6.81 -7.70 26.19
N GLY A 124 -6.62 -7.33 27.43
CA GLY A 124 -5.34 -7.27 28.09
C GLY A 124 -4.59 -5.94 28.00
N LEU A 125 -5.17 -4.85 27.48
CA LEU A 125 -4.60 -3.51 27.60
C LEU A 125 -5.28 -2.75 28.75
N THR A 126 -4.49 -2.35 29.73
CA THR A 126 -4.91 -1.40 30.75
C THR A 126 -4.77 0.04 30.22
N ASP A 127 -5.51 0.98 30.81
CA ASP A 127 -5.38 2.42 30.48
C ASP A 127 -3.93 2.91 30.63
N ALA A 128 -3.20 2.37 31.60
CA ALA A 128 -1.78 2.68 31.81
C ALA A 128 -0.90 2.19 30.65
N GLU A 129 -1.18 1.00 30.10
CA GLU A 129 -0.46 0.47 28.92
C GLU A 129 -0.78 1.26 27.67
N ILE A 130 -2.05 1.61 27.45
CA ILE A 130 -2.46 2.44 26.31
C ILE A 130 -1.74 3.80 26.37
N LYS A 131 -1.73 4.44 27.53
CA LYS A 131 -1.04 5.71 27.74
C LYS A 131 0.46 5.57 27.46
N ARG A 132 1.11 4.55 28.02
CA ARG A 132 2.53 4.28 27.79
C ARG A 132 2.84 4.09 26.31
N MET A 133 2.05 3.29 25.58
CA MET A 133 2.26 3.06 24.15
C MET A 133 2.14 4.34 23.32
N LYS A 134 1.23 5.24 23.68
CA LYS A 134 1.11 6.55 23.03
C LYS A 134 2.31 7.45 23.34
N GLU A 135 2.74 7.52 24.59
CA GLU A 135 3.92 8.29 25.01
C GLU A 135 5.21 7.75 24.35
N GLU A 136 5.38 6.43 24.25
CA GLU A 136 6.50 5.81 23.55
C GLU A 136 6.49 6.13 22.05
N ALA A 137 5.32 6.16 21.41
CA ALA A 137 5.18 6.55 20.01
C ALA A 137 5.57 8.02 19.79
N GLU A 138 5.14 8.92 20.65
CA GLU A 138 5.52 10.34 20.59
C GLU A 138 7.02 10.54 20.84
N ALA A 139 7.58 9.87 21.84
CA ALA A 139 9.01 9.97 22.18
C ALA A 139 9.93 9.47 21.06
N ASN A 140 9.49 8.51 20.26
CA ASN A 140 10.25 7.92 19.17
C ASN A 140 9.85 8.43 17.77
N ALA A 141 8.92 9.40 17.67
CA ALA A 141 8.30 9.81 16.41
C ALA A 141 9.32 10.18 15.32
N ASP A 142 10.38 10.93 15.65
CA ASP A 142 11.40 11.33 14.67
C ASP A 142 12.29 10.17 14.23
N ALA A 143 12.68 9.30 15.13
CA ALA A 143 13.48 8.13 14.83
C ALA A 143 12.67 7.12 13.96
N ASP A 144 11.42 6.89 14.35
CA ASP A 144 10.51 6.00 13.64
C ASP A 144 10.15 6.52 12.25
N ARG A 145 9.97 7.84 12.10
CA ARG A 145 9.74 8.46 10.79
C ARG A 145 10.92 8.23 9.86
N LYS A 146 12.15 8.46 10.35
CA LYS A 146 13.37 8.20 9.55
C LYS A 146 13.49 6.74 9.17
N ALA A 147 13.28 5.83 10.10
CA ALA A 147 13.34 4.39 9.84
C ALA A 147 12.31 3.96 8.78
N LYS A 148 11.09 4.49 8.85
CA LYS A 148 10.04 4.25 7.85
C LYS A 148 10.45 4.80 6.48
N GLU A 149 10.91 6.05 6.41
CA GLU A 149 11.36 6.69 5.17
C GLU A 149 12.50 5.90 4.50
N GLU A 150 13.46 5.40 5.28
CA GLU A 150 14.55 4.56 4.77
C GLU A 150 14.03 3.24 4.18
N ILE A 151 13.12 2.57 4.88
CA ILE A 151 12.48 1.33 4.40
C ILE A 151 11.65 1.58 3.14
N GLU A 152 10.88 2.66 3.09
CA GLU A 152 10.10 3.03 1.91
C GLU A 152 10.99 3.26 0.68
N LYS A 153 12.15 3.92 0.85
CA LYS A 153 13.13 4.10 -0.22
C LYS A 153 13.73 2.77 -0.69
N ILE A 154 14.07 1.88 0.23
CA ILE A 154 14.56 0.54 -0.10
C ILE A 154 13.51 -0.25 -0.89
N ASN A 155 12.24 -0.20 -0.46
CA ASN A 155 11.15 -0.87 -1.14
C ASN A 155 10.86 -0.27 -2.54
N GLN A 156 10.96 1.06 -2.68
CA GLN A 156 10.84 1.75 -3.97
C GLN A 156 11.97 1.35 -4.93
N ALA A 157 13.21 1.29 -4.43
CA ALA A 157 14.36 0.82 -5.21
C ALA A 157 14.17 -0.62 -5.69
N ASP A 158 13.74 -1.52 -4.81
CA ASP A 158 13.44 -2.91 -5.15
C ASP A 158 12.37 -3.03 -6.23
N SER A 159 11.30 -2.25 -6.11
CA SER A 159 10.22 -2.20 -7.11
C SER A 159 10.72 -1.68 -8.47
N LEU A 160 11.55 -0.64 -8.47
CA LEU A 160 12.11 -0.06 -9.70
C LEU A 160 13.11 -1.01 -10.36
N ILE A 161 13.94 -1.71 -9.59
CA ILE A 161 14.84 -2.76 -10.10
C ILE A 161 14.01 -3.83 -10.82
N PHE A 162 13.01 -4.39 -10.14
CA PHE A 162 12.16 -5.43 -10.71
C PHE A 162 11.43 -4.96 -11.98
N GLN A 163 10.87 -3.77 -11.95
CA GLN A 163 10.16 -3.20 -13.10
C GLN A 163 11.10 -2.98 -14.29
N THR A 164 12.30 -2.46 -14.04
CA THR A 164 13.33 -2.24 -15.07
C THR A 164 13.81 -3.54 -15.68
N GLU A 165 14.09 -4.56 -14.86
CA GLU A 165 14.48 -5.90 -15.33
C GLU A 165 13.42 -6.51 -16.24
N ARG A 166 12.16 -6.41 -15.86
CA ARG A 166 11.04 -6.89 -16.66
C ARG A 166 10.95 -6.14 -17.98
N GLN A 167 11.06 -4.83 -17.97
CA GLN A 167 11.04 -4.01 -19.18
C GLN A 167 12.20 -4.33 -20.12
N LEU A 168 13.42 -4.50 -19.58
CA LEU A 168 14.58 -4.91 -20.38
C LEU A 168 14.41 -6.31 -20.98
N LYS A 169 13.78 -7.22 -20.27
CA LYS A 169 13.49 -8.57 -20.79
C LYS A 169 12.43 -8.53 -21.90
N GLU A 170 11.44 -7.68 -21.78
CA GLU A 170 10.30 -7.60 -22.72
C GLU A 170 10.62 -6.76 -23.97
N TYR A 171 11.39 -5.67 -23.76
CA TYR A 171 11.63 -4.67 -24.82
C TYR A 171 13.11 -4.45 -25.14
N GLY A 172 14.03 -5.08 -24.43
CA GLY A 172 15.47 -4.84 -24.58
C GLY A 172 16.02 -5.13 -25.97
N ASP A 173 15.42 -6.05 -26.73
CA ASP A 173 15.79 -6.35 -28.13
C ASP A 173 15.31 -5.25 -29.11
N LYS A 174 14.36 -4.43 -28.69
CA LYS A 174 13.82 -3.30 -29.47
C LYS A 174 14.53 -1.99 -29.17
N LEU A 175 15.33 -1.95 -28.10
CA LEU A 175 16.12 -0.79 -27.71
C LEU A 175 17.42 -0.72 -28.52
N PRO A 176 17.78 0.47 -29.06
CA PRO A 176 19.12 0.69 -29.61
C PRO A 176 20.18 0.41 -28.55
N ALA A 177 21.32 -0.16 -28.97
CA ALA A 177 22.38 -0.57 -28.05
C ALA A 177 22.94 0.60 -27.20
N ASP A 178 23.03 1.79 -27.81
CA ASP A 178 23.47 3.04 -27.15
C ASP A 178 22.49 3.54 -26.07
N LYS A 179 21.26 3.05 -26.02
CA LYS A 179 20.27 3.32 -24.98
C LYS A 179 20.14 2.21 -23.96
N LYS A 180 20.31 0.98 -24.38
CA LYS A 180 20.26 -0.19 -23.50
C LYS A 180 21.40 -0.19 -22.49
N GLU A 181 22.63 0.07 -22.96
CA GLU A 181 23.82 0.06 -22.09
C GLU A 181 23.73 1.06 -20.91
N PRO A 182 23.36 2.36 -21.09
CA PRO A 182 23.18 3.27 -19.97
C PRO A 182 22.10 2.81 -18.97
N ILE A 183 21.01 2.19 -19.42
CA ILE A 183 19.97 1.65 -18.55
C ILE A 183 20.52 0.49 -17.71
N GLU A 184 21.25 -0.44 -18.33
CA GLU A 184 21.88 -1.57 -17.62
C GLU A 184 22.91 -1.11 -16.60
N GLN A 185 23.70 -0.08 -16.92
CA GLN A 185 24.67 0.51 -15.99
C GLN A 185 23.98 1.18 -14.80
N ALA A 186 22.95 2.00 -15.05
CA ALA A 186 22.18 2.64 -13.99
C ALA A 186 21.43 1.62 -13.11
N LEU A 187 20.89 0.56 -13.71
CA LEU A 187 20.25 -0.54 -13.00
C LEU A 187 21.27 -1.26 -12.06
N ASN A 188 22.48 -1.53 -12.54
CA ASN A 188 23.51 -2.16 -11.72
C ASN A 188 23.92 -1.28 -10.53
N LYS A 189 24.07 0.04 -10.74
CA LYS A 189 24.32 0.99 -9.63
C LYS A 189 23.21 0.94 -8.59
N LEU A 190 21.94 0.90 -9.04
CA LEU A 190 20.80 0.82 -8.14
C LEU A 190 20.78 -0.50 -7.37
N ARG A 191 21.09 -1.64 -8.01
CA ARG A 191 21.21 -2.93 -7.33
C ARG A 191 22.29 -2.92 -6.25
N ASP A 192 23.45 -2.35 -6.54
CA ASP A 192 24.56 -2.27 -5.59
C ASP A 192 24.20 -1.38 -4.39
N ALA A 193 23.61 -0.20 -4.63
CA ALA A 193 23.12 0.70 -3.57
C ALA A 193 22.04 0.02 -2.72
N HIS A 194 21.09 -0.67 -3.36
CA HIS A 194 20.03 -1.42 -2.68
C HIS A 194 20.59 -2.55 -1.81
N LYS A 195 21.52 -3.36 -2.35
CA LYS A 195 22.17 -4.45 -1.62
C LYS A 195 22.91 -3.97 -0.38
N ASN A 196 23.56 -2.81 -0.47
CA ASN A 196 24.31 -2.18 0.61
C ASN A 196 23.45 -1.33 1.54
N ARG A 197 22.14 -1.18 1.25
CA ARG A 197 21.21 -0.30 1.96
C ARG A 197 21.71 1.15 2.05
N ASP A 198 22.43 1.60 1.03
CA ASP A 198 22.92 2.97 0.91
C ASP A 198 21.81 3.89 0.40
N ILE A 199 21.15 4.58 1.33
CA ILE A 199 19.99 5.43 1.03
C ILE A 199 20.35 6.57 0.09
N ALA A 200 21.52 7.22 0.27
CA ALA A 200 21.96 8.30 -0.59
C ALA A 200 22.30 7.77 -2.01
N GLY A 201 22.94 6.61 -2.08
CA GLY A 201 23.21 5.93 -3.33
C GLY A 201 21.95 5.47 -4.05
N ILE A 202 20.93 5.02 -3.31
CA ILE A 202 19.61 4.67 -3.85
C ILE A 202 18.96 5.90 -4.49
N ASP A 203 18.88 7.03 -3.79
CA ASP A 203 18.26 8.25 -4.31
C ASP A 203 18.95 8.71 -5.62
N ALA A 204 20.29 8.71 -5.65
CA ALA A 204 21.07 9.09 -6.83
C ALA A 204 20.87 8.12 -8.00
N ALA A 205 20.94 6.80 -7.72
CA ALA A 205 20.80 5.77 -8.75
C ALA A 205 19.38 5.68 -9.32
N MET A 206 18.34 5.88 -8.50
CA MET A 206 16.95 5.97 -8.96
C MET A 206 16.74 7.16 -9.90
N ALA A 207 17.29 8.33 -9.56
CA ALA A 207 17.22 9.51 -10.42
C ALA A 207 17.95 9.28 -11.75
N GLU A 208 19.16 8.68 -11.72
CA GLU A 208 19.91 8.34 -12.93
C GLU A 208 19.13 7.34 -13.80
N LEU A 209 18.57 6.28 -13.22
CA LEU A 209 17.80 5.27 -13.95
C LEU A 209 16.56 5.86 -14.61
N ASN A 210 15.83 6.72 -13.91
CA ASN A 210 14.66 7.40 -14.47
C ASN A 210 15.04 8.31 -15.65
N ASN A 211 16.15 9.04 -15.56
CA ASN A 211 16.62 9.93 -16.62
C ASN A 211 17.00 9.15 -17.89
N VAL A 212 17.71 8.04 -17.75
CA VAL A 212 18.12 7.22 -18.92
C VAL A 212 16.92 6.53 -19.57
N TRP A 213 15.93 6.10 -18.77
CA TRP A 213 14.67 5.57 -19.30
C TRP A 213 13.86 6.61 -20.05
N GLN A 214 13.75 7.82 -19.53
CA GLN A 214 13.05 8.92 -20.19
C GLN A 214 13.68 9.21 -21.56
N ALA A 215 15.01 9.35 -21.61
CA ALA A 215 15.74 9.58 -22.85
C ALA A 215 15.54 8.45 -23.88
N ALA A 216 15.53 7.19 -23.44
CA ALA A 216 15.27 6.06 -24.29
C ALA A 216 13.83 6.04 -24.83
N SER A 217 12.86 6.35 -24.00
CA SER A 217 11.43 6.38 -24.36
C SER A 217 11.13 7.47 -25.39
N GLU A 218 11.73 8.65 -25.25
CA GLU A 218 11.56 9.74 -26.23
C GLU A 218 12.07 9.37 -27.61
N GLU A 219 13.20 8.66 -27.70
CA GLU A 219 13.72 8.22 -29.00
C GLU A 219 12.89 7.11 -29.62
N ILE A 220 12.43 6.14 -28.85
CA ILE A 220 11.51 5.10 -29.34
C ILE A 220 10.26 5.76 -29.93
N TYR A 221 9.70 6.74 -29.24
CA TYR A 221 8.54 7.46 -29.70
C TYR A 221 8.80 8.23 -31.01
N LYS A 222 9.94 8.92 -31.12
CA LYS A 222 10.35 9.61 -32.35
C LYS A 222 10.58 8.63 -33.52
N ALA A 223 11.24 7.51 -33.26
CA ALA A 223 11.49 6.48 -34.27
C ALA A 223 10.19 5.83 -34.77
N THR A 224 9.23 5.61 -33.88
CA THR A 224 7.90 5.04 -34.23
C THR A 224 7.06 6.02 -35.05
N GLN A 225 7.13 7.32 -34.73
CA GLN A 225 6.46 8.35 -35.53
C GLN A 225 7.05 8.51 -36.96
N GLN A 226 8.36 8.35 -37.10
CA GLN A 226 9.04 8.43 -38.39
C GLN A 226 8.77 7.22 -39.29
N GLN A 227 8.40 6.07 -38.73
CA GLN A 227 8.09 4.84 -39.50
C GLN A 227 6.60 4.69 -39.86
N GLY A 228 5.75 5.64 -39.55
CA GLY A 228 4.40 5.77 -40.11
C GLY A 228 3.43 4.62 -39.82
N GLN A 229 3.50 3.97 -38.66
CA GLN A 229 2.45 3.05 -38.21
C GLN A 229 1.64 3.68 -37.04
N PRO A 230 0.34 3.94 -37.23
CA PRO A 230 -0.53 4.34 -36.11
C PRO A 230 -0.92 3.09 -35.34
N GLY A 231 -0.30 2.86 -34.20
CA GLY A 231 -0.64 1.71 -33.35
C GLY A 231 -0.19 1.85 -31.92
N ALA A 232 -1.16 2.04 -31.04
CA ALA A 232 -1.09 1.99 -29.59
C ALA A 232 -0.24 3.08 -28.92
N GLY A 233 -0.85 4.24 -28.74
CA GLY A 233 -0.43 5.22 -27.75
C GLY A 233 -0.58 4.65 -26.34
N PRO A 234 0.23 5.13 -25.37
CA PRO A 234 0.02 4.78 -23.97
C PRO A 234 -1.39 5.23 -23.57
N GLN A 235 -2.15 4.33 -22.96
CA GLN A 235 -3.39 4.71 -22.31
C GLN A 235 -3.05 5.71 -21.21
N ASP A 236 -3.42 6.94 -21.50
CA ASP A 236 -3.48 8.03 -20.55
C ASP A 236 -4.37 7.58 -19.38
N GLN A 237 -3.79 7.31 -18.24
CA GLN A 237 -4.56 7.29 -17.00
C GLN A 237 -4.85 8.75 -16.66
N PRO A 238 -6.11 9.17 -16.59
CA PRO A 238 -6.43 10.52 -16.16
C PRO A 238 -5.99 10.71 -14.71
N GLY A 239 -5.01 11.57 -14.50
CA GLY A 239 -4.73 12.12 -13.19
C GLY A 239 -5.96 12.91 -12.69
N PRO A 240 -6.18 13.03 -11.37
CA PRO A 240 -7.32 13.76 -10.84
C PRO A 240 -7.22 15.24 -11.18
N GLU A 241 -8.14 15.74 -12.01
CA GLU A 241 -8.32 17.17 -12.23
C GLU A 241 -8.81 17.86 -10.94
N PRO A 242 -8.33 19.05 -10.61
CA PRO A 242 -8.86 19.85 -9.51
C PRO A 242 -10.22 20.43 -9.88
N GLY A 243 -11.17 20.23 -8.98
CA GLY A 243 -12.59 20.50 -9.04
C GLY A 243 -13.04 21.79 -9.77
N LYS A 244 -14.01 21.60 -10.64
CA LYS A 244 -14.99 22.61 -11.00
C LYS A 244 -16.35 22.11 -10.52
N SER A 245 -16.99 22.95 -9.71
CA SER A 245 -18.37 22.79 -9.24
C SER A 245 -19.34 22.71 -10.42
N PRO A 246 -20.29 21.81 -10.42
CA PRO A 246 -21.39 21.86 -11.40
C PRO A 246 -22.45 22.82 -10.89
N ASP A 247 -22.72 23.84 -11.71
CA ASP A 247 -23.94 24.64 -11.66
C ASP A 247 -25.15 23.74 -11.97
N GLN A 248 -26.21 24.00 -11.24
CA GLN A 248 -27.48 23.30 -11.29
C GLN A 248 -28.17 23.58 -12.62
N GLU A 249 -28.49 22.54 -13.36
CA GLU A 249 -29.62 22.55 -14.30
C GLU A 249 -30.71 21.63 -13.75
N VAL A 250 -31.83 22.28 -13.33
CA VAL A 250 -33.06 21.65 -12.88
C VAL A 250 -33.81 21.22 -14.13
N THR A 251 -33.96 19.92 -14.36
CA THR A 251 -34.95 19.42 -15.33
C THR A 251 -36.15 18.91 -14.58
N ASP A 252 -37.29 19.56 -14.81
CA ASP A 252 -38.64 19.16 -14.41
C ASP A 252 -38.95 17.75 -14.94
N VAL A 253 -39.41 16.88 -14.07
CA VAL A 253 -39.97 15.58 -14.43
C VAL A 253 -41.46 15.63 -14.12
N ASP A 254 -42.26 15.63 -15.18
CA ASP A 254 -43.73 15.51 -15.13
C ASP A 254 -44.15 14.18 -14.51
N PHE A 255 -44.96 14.24 -13.48
CA PHE A 255 -45.69 13.10 -12.92
C PHE A 255 -47.03 12.93 -13.65
N GLU A 256 -47.18 11.84 -14.41
CA GLU A 256 -48.48 11.36 -14.85
C GLU A 256 -49.12 10.46 -13.77
N GLU A 257 -50.26 10.89 -13.25
CA GLU A 257 -51.16 10.07 -12.45
C GLU A 257 -51.90 9.07 -13.35
N VAL A 258 -51.78 7.79 -13.02
CA VAL A 258 -52.63 6.73 -13.58
C VAL A 258 -53.71 6.35 -12.56
N LYS A 259 -54.97 6.47 -12.99
CA LYS A 259 -56.17 6.06 -12.26
C LYS A 259 -56.21 4.54 -12.04
#